data_f6db47ea5da1dc2f82f30e0b62d1ee46
#
_entry.id   f6db47ea5da1dc2f82f30e0b62d1ee46
#
_cell.length_a   1.000
_cell.length_b   1.000
_cell.length_c   1.000
_cell.angle_alpha   90.00
_cell.angle_beta   90.00
_cell.angle_gamma   90.00
#
_symmetry.space_group_name_H-M   'P 1'
#
loop_
_entity.id
_entity.type
_entity.pdbx_description
1 polymer ?
#
loop_
_entity_poly.entity_id
_entity_poly.type
_entity_poly.pdbx_seq_one_letter_code
_entity_poly.pdbx_strand_id
1 'polypeptide(L)' 'MRFRGQNDDQVEVRLSVDELVLIKNVLNEVCHGLQFTDNDFQAIFGVTRGELEMFLQRTATVLERANILTE' A
#
# COMPACT_ATOMS: atom_id res chain seq x y z
N MET A 1 0.46 -13.36 2.75
CA MET A 1 -0.56 -12.57 3.49
C MET A 1 -1.40 -13.49 4.34
N ARG A 2 -1.70 -13.10 5.53
CA ARG A 2 -2.48 -13.93 6.44
C ARG A 2 -3.51 -13.06 7.17
N PHE A 3 -4.76 -13.48 7.13
CA PHE A 3 -5.84 -12.83 7.86
C PHE A 3 -5.69 -13.12 9.36
N ARG A 4 -5.71 -12.07 10.18
CA ARG A 4 -5.55 -12.20 11.63
C ARG A 4 -6.85 -11.95 12.39
N GLY A 5 -7.67 -11.07 11.90
CA GLY A 5 -8.92 -10.74 12.56
C GLY A 5 -9.58 -9.53 11.96
N GLN A 6 -10.77 -9.26 12.44
CA GLN A 6 -11.57 -8.14 11.99
C GLN A 6 -12.21 -7.45 13.19
N ASN A 7 -12.17 -6.13 13.20
CA ASN A 7 -12.75 -5.32 14.27
C ASN A 7 -13.48 -4.13 13.62
N ASP A 8 -14.80 -4.08 13.78
CA ASP A 8 -15.66 -3.06 13.18
C ASP A 8 -15.46 -3.02 11.66
N ASP A 9 -14.90 -1.91 11.14
CA ASP A 9 -14.63 -1.73 9.72
C ASP A 9 -13.15 -1.97 9.37
N GLN A 10 -12.39 -2.54 10.29
CA GLN A 10 -10.97 -2.79 10.11
C GLN A 10 -10.68 -4.28 10.11
N VAL A 11 -9.71 -4.66 9.29
CA VAL A 11 -9.23 -6.04 9.20
C VAL A 11 -7.75 -6.06 9.48
N GLU A 12 -7.31 -6.93 10.36
CA GLU A 12 -5.89 -7.13 10.64
C GLU A 12 -5.35 -8.26 9.79
N VAL A 13 -4.22 -8.02 9.12
CA VAL A 13 -3.53 -9.03 8.32
C VAL A 13 -2.07 -9.07 8.70
N ARG A 14 -1.45 -10.23 8.52
CA ARG A 14 -0.02 -10.41 8.69
C ARG A 14 0.61 -10.61 7.32
N LEU A 15 1.63 -9.81 7.03
CA LEU A 15 2.35 -9.83 5.76
C LEU A 15 3.81 -10.18 6.02
N SER A 16 4.39 -10.97 5.13
CA SER A 16 5.84 -11.13 5.10
C SER A 16 6.49 -9.85 4.57
N VAL A 17 7.78 -9.69 4.81
CA VAL A 17 8.53 -8.56 4.25
C VAL A 17 8.46 -8.58 2.73
N ASP A 18 8.58 -9.75 2.11
CA ASP A 18 8.50 -9.88 0.65
C ASP A 18 7.15 -9.47 0.11
N GLU A 19 6.07 -9.85 0.78
CA GLU A 19 4.72 -9.44 0.39
C GLU A 19 4.56 -7.92 0.50
N LEU A 20 5.12 -7.33 1.53
CA LEU A 20 5.03 -5.88 1.74
C LEU A 20 5.84 -5.12 0.69
N VAL A 21 7.01 -5.64 0.31
CA VAL A 21 7.82 -5.07 -0.78
C VAL A 21 7.04 -5.09 -2.09
N LEU A 22 6.37 -6.20 -2.37
CA LEU A 22 5.56 -6.34 -3.58
C LEU A 22 4.44 -5.29 -3.60
N ILE A 23 3.73 -5.14 -2.50
CA ILE A 23 2.66 -4.13 -2.39
C ILE A 23 3.23 -2.73 -2.61
N LYS A 24 4.35 -2.41 -1.97
CA LYS A 24 4.99 -1.11 -2.12
C LYS A 24 5.36 -0.84 -3.58
N ASN A 25 5.93 -1.83 -4.26
CA ASN A 25 6.34 -1.67 -5.64
C ASN A 25 5.15 -1.45 -6.58
N VAL A 26 4.07 -2.20 -6.36
CA VAL A 26 2.83 -2.02 -7.14
C VAL A 26 2.25 -0.63 -6.91
N LEU A 27 2.18 -0.18 -5.66
CA LEU A 27 1.66 1.13 -5.33
C LEU A 27 2.50 2.24 -5.94
N ASN A 28 3.81 2.10 -5.89
CA ASN A 28 4.72 3.08 -6.48
C ASN A 28 4.50 3.20 -7.98
N GLU A 29 4.34 2.08 -8.67
CA GLU A 29 4.09 2.06 -10.10
C GLU A 29 2.74 2.70 -10.44
N VAL A 30 1.71 2.40 -9.68
CA VAL A 30 0.38 2.97 -9.88
C VAL A 30 0.40 4.49 -9.65
N CYS A 31 1.10 4.97 -8.61
CA CYS A 31 1.14 6.39 -8.29
C CYS A 31 2.00 7.20 -9.26
N HIS A 32 3.10 6.61 -9.76
CA HIS A 32 4.13 7.39 -10.47
C HIS A 32 4.45 6.86 -11.87
N GLY A 33 4.15 5.60 -12.16
CA GLY A 33 4.52 4.97 -13.42
C GLY A 33 3.43 5.00 -14.48
N LEU A 34 2.17 5.12 -14.09
CA LEU A 34 1.05 5.08 -15.01
C LEU A 34 0.56 6.48 -15.33
N GLN A 35 0.23 6.71 -16.61
CA GLN A 35 -0.21 8.01 -17.08
C GLN A 35 -1.72 8.05 -17.22
N PHE A 36 -2.39 8.32 -16.10
CA PHE A 36 -3.84 8.53 -16.06
C PHE A 36 -4.13 9.97 -15.68
N THR A 37 -5.25 10.52 -16.20
CA THR A 37 -5.77 11.76 -15.66
C THR A 37 -6.29 11.49 -14.26
N ASP A 38 -6.45 12.55 -13.45
CA ASP A 38 -6.96 12.39 -12.08
C ASP A 38 -8.36 11.80 -12.06
N ASN A 39 -9.21 12.17 -13.03
CA ASN A 39 -10.56 11.60 -13.14
C ASN A 39 -10.51 10.11 -13.47
N ASP A 40 -9.66 9.71 -14.41
CA ASP A 40 -9.52 8.30 -14.78
C ASP A 40 -8.94 7.50 -13.63
N PHE A 41 -7.96 8.06 -12.93
CA PHE A 41 -7.34 7.41 -11.78
C PHE A 41 -8.39 7.08 -10.72
N GLN A 42 -9.20 8.07 -10.35
CA GLN A 42 -10.23 7.89 -9.33
C GLN A 42 -11.32 6.91 -9.80
N ALA A 43 -11.68 6.95 -11.08
CA ALA A 43 -12.69 6.04 -11.61
C ALA A 43 -12.22 4.58 -11.58
N ILE A 44 -10.93 4.34 -11.85
CA ILE A 44 -10.37 2.99 -11.89
C ILE A 44 -10.10 2.44 -10.49
N PHE A 45 -9.50 3.25 -9.64
CA PHE A 45 -9.01 2.77 -8.33
C PHE A 45 -9.94 3.10 -7.16
N GLY A 46 -10.91 3.97 -7.35
CA GLY A 46 -11.86 4.34 -6.30
C GLY A 46 -11.31 5.30 -5.27
N VAL A 47 -10.07 5.76 -5.44
CA VAL A 47 -9.41 6.73 -4.55
C VAL A 47 -8.66 7.74 -5.40
N THR A 48 -8.37 8.91 -4.82
CA THR A 48 -7.54 9.91 -5.50
C THR A 48 -6.08 9.47 -5.48
N ARG A 49 -5.29 10.05 -6.39
CA ARG A 49 -3.85 9.81 -6.43
C ARG A 49 -3.17 10.20 -5.11
N GLY A 50 -3.58 11.33 -4.52
CA GLY A 50 -3.05 11.79 -3.25
C GLY A 50 -3.34 10.83 -2.10
N GLU A 51 -4.56 10.27 -2.06
CA GLU A 51 -4.93 9.28 -1.05
C GLU A 51 -4.08 8.03 -1.19
N LEU A 52 -3.85 7.57 -2.41
CA LEU A 52 -3.03 6.39 -2.65
C LEU A 52 -1.56 6.64 -2.33
N GLU A 53 -1.06 7.85 -2.59
CA GLU A 53 0.30 8.23 -2.20
C GLU A 53 0.50 8.19 -0.69
N MET A 54 -0.49 8.64 0.07
CA MET A 54 -0.43 8.56 1.53
C MET A 54 -0.35 7.11 1.99
N PHE A 55 -1.11 6.24 1.37
CA PHE A 55 -1.06 4.81 1.67
C PHE A 55 0.31 4.23 1.32
N LEU A 56 0.87 4.61 0.19
CA LEU A 56 2.21 4.21 -0.23
C LEU A 56 3.26 4.62 0.82
N GLN A 57 3.18 5.85 1.32
CA GLN A 57 4.12 6.34 2.33
C GLN A 57 4.01 5.56 3.63
N ARG A 58 2.79 5.22 4.05
CA ARG A 58 2.57 4.40 5.25
C ARG A 58 3.17 3.01 5.05
N THR A 59 2.96 2.42 3.89
CA THR A 59 3.52 1.11 3.55
C THR A 59 5.05 1.15 3.60
N ALA A 60 5.65 2.19 3.03
CA ALA A 60 7.10 2.36 3.04
C ALA A 60 7.64 2.50 4.47
N THR A 61 6.93 3.23 5.33
CA THR A 61 7.34 3.41 6.72
C THR A 61 7.31 2.08 7.48
N VAL A 62 6.28 1.28 7.28
CA VAL A 62 6.18 -0.04 7.91
C VAL A 62 7.30 -0.94 7.44
N LEU A 63 7.60 -0.93 6.15
CA LEU A 63 8.69 -1.73 5.58
C LEU A 63 10.05 -1.31 6.14
N GLU A 64 10.28 -0.02 6.30
CA GLU A 64 11.51 0.51 6.90
C GLU A 64 11.70 -0.01 8.32
N ARG A 65 10.64 0.03 9.12
CA ARG A 65 10.67 -0.47 10.49
C ARG A 65 10.93 -1.97 10.53
N ALA A 66 10.33 -2.72 9.62
CA ALA A 66 10.54 -4.16 9.53
C ALA A 66 11.99 -4.48 9.19
N ASN A 67 12.59 -3.73 8.27
CA ASN A 67 13.99 -3.92 7.90
C ASN A 67 14.94 -3.62 9.06
N ILE A 68 14.65 -2.57 9.82
CA ILE A 68 15.45 -2.22 10.99
C ILE A 68 15.38 -3.33 12.04
N LEU A 69 14.20 -3.91 12.23
CA LEU A 69 13.99 -4.94 13.25
C LEU A 69 14.58 -6.29 12.85
N THR A 70 14.80 -6.53 11.56
CA THR A 70 15.28 -7.82 11.06
C THR A 70 16.79 -7.87 10.86
N GLU A 71 17.47 -6.73 10.97
CA GLU A 71 18.93 -6.68 10.84
C GLU A 71 19.67 -7.04 12.14
#